data_fd47b86f4f6ecdc96ba54b5eb150a1b3
#
_entry.id   fd47b86f4f6ecdc96ba54b5eb150a1b3
#
_cell.length_a   1.000
_cell.length_b   1.000
_cell.length_c   1.000
_cell.angle_alpha   90.00
_cell.angle_beta   90.00
_cell.angle_gamma   90.00
#
_symmetry.space_group_name_H-M   'P 1'
#
loop_
_entity.id
_entity.type
_entity.pdbx_description
1 polymer ?
#
loop_
_entity_poly.entity_id
_entity_poly.type
_entity_poly.pdbx_seq_one_letter_code
_entity_poly.pdbx_strand_id
1 'polypeptide(L)'
;MKAIDFRFRPNTPDAVDGLIHSPFFGDMCAFFNYPDRAWSASLDKIVEIMDEHEITGVITGRDVETTYGCPCSNMGVVEMMRAYPHKFYGMAGLDPHKGMQAIDELSRMVNEFGMKGASVDPYLAKLPADHRKFYPIYAKCCELKVPVVISTGPGTRVPGAIMGDASPARVDEVARDFPDLTVVMSHGGYPYVQEACMVCHRNANVYMEWSEYETWPFADGYVKAGNELIPDKLIFASAHPFYDSWERAKLYETLGFRPDVLENVLYNNAARILGIA
;
A
#
# COMPACT_ATOMS: atom_id res chain seq x y z
N MET A 1 5.28 -2.20 -20.51
CA MET A 1 5.44 -0.78 -20.07
C MET A 1 6.00 -0.81 -18.66
N LYS A 2 7.02 0.01 -18.38
CA LYS A 2 7.65 0.07 -17.05
C LYS A 2 6.64 0.48 -15.98
N ALA A 3 6.62 -0.25 -14.84
CA ALA A 3 5.67 0.02 -13.76
C ALA A 3 6.31 -0.10 -12.38
N ILE A 4 5.81 0.67 -11.43
CA ILE A 4 6.11 0.53 -10.00
C ILE A 4 4.82 0.09 -9.31
N ASP A 5 4.81 -1.16 -8.85
CA ASP A 5 3.70 -1.72 -8.09
C ASP A 5 3.81 -1.31 -6.63
N PHE A 6 2.96 -0.39 -6.19
CA PHE A 6 3.05 0.21 -4.86
C PHE A 6 2.49 -0.67 -3.73
N ARG A 7 1.97 -1.88 -4.08
CA ARG A 7 1.47 -2.86 -3.11
C ARG A 7 1.80 -4.28 -3.56
N PHE A 8 3.09 -4.58 -3.52
CA PHE A 8 3.65 -5.85 -3.92
C PHE A 8 4.15 -6.65 -2.70
N ARG A 9 3.90 -7.96 -2.68
CA ARG A 9 4.50 -8.91 -1.74
C ARG A 9 4.88 -10.16 -2.49
N PRO A 10 6.18 -10.52 -2.54
CA PRO A 10 6.62 -11.74 -3.21
C PRO A 10 5.88 -12.98 -2.69
N ASN A 11 5.37 -13.79 -3.60
CA ASN A 11 4.62 -15.02 -3.29
C ASN A 11 5.56 -16.22 -3.11
N THR A 12 6.55 -16.09 -2.22
CA THR A 12 7.36 -17.22 -1.78
C THR A 12 6.48 -18.24 -1.04
N PRO A 13 6.87 -19.54 -0.97
CA PRO A 13 6.07 -20.55 -0.30
C PRO A 13 5.64 -20.15 1.12
N ASP A 14 6.58 -19.65 1.92
CA ASP A 14 6.31 -19.23 3.30
C ASP A 14 5.37 -18.00 3.36
N ALA A 15 5.49 -17.07 2.41
CA ALA A 15 4.61 -15.91 2.35
C ALA A 15 3.17 -16.29 1.97
N VAL A 16 2.99 -17.22 1.04
CA VAL A 16 1.67 -17.75 0.66
C VAL A 16 1.04 -18.53 1.80
N ASP A 17 1.79 -19.42 2.44
CA ASP A 17 1.31 -20.19 3.59
C ASP A 17 0.91 -19.26 4.75
N GLY A 18 1.78 -18.31 5.09
CA GLY A 18 1.52 -17.32 6.15
C GLY A 18 0.32 -16.42 5.86
N LEU A 19 0.01 -16.16 4.59
CA LEU A 19 -1.15 -15.37 4.19
C LEU A 19 -2.45 -16.16 4.33
N ILE A 20 -2.47 -17.40 3.84
CA ILE A 20 -3.64 -18.29 3.90
C ILE A 20 -4.00 -18.63 5.36
N HIS A 21 -3.01 -18.88 6.21
CA HIS A 21 -3.20 -19.21 7.62
C HIS A 21 -3.15 -17.99 8.55
N SER A 22 -3.18 -16.77 8.00
CA SER A 22 -3.14 -15.55 8.79
C SER A 22 -4.37 -15.44 9.71
N PRO A 23 -4.21 -15.08 11.00
CA PRO A 23 -5.32 -14.87 11.92
C PRO A 23 -6.20 -13.67 11.58
N PHE A 24 -5.75 -12.82 10.67
CA PHE A 24 -6.50 -11.64 10.23
C PHE A 24 -6.81 -11.64 8.72
N PHE A 25 -6.12 -12.42 7.89
CA PHE A 25 -6.41 -12.51 6.45
C PHE A 25 -6.95 -13.86 5.98
N GLY A 26 -6.94 -14.91 6.82
CA GLY A 26 -7.40 -16.23 6.43
C GLY A 26 -8.82 -16.23 5.85
N ASP A 27 -9.77 -15.59 6.55
CA ASP A 27 -11.16 -15.48 6.07
C ASP A 27 -11.29 -14.63 4.79
N MET A 28 -10.44 -13.62 4.63
CA MET A 28 -10.37 -12.84 3.40
C MET A 28 -9.81 -13.68 2.24
N CYS A 29 -8.75 -14.44 2.48
CA CYS A 29 -8.21 -15.38 1.50
C CYS A 29 -9.26 -16.37 1.02
N ALA A 30 -10.04 -16.96 1.93
CA ALA A 30 -11.13 -17.85 1.61
C ALA A 30 -12.24 -17.15 0.79
N PHE A 31 -12.61 -15.94 1.17
CA PHE A 31 -13.61 -15.13 0.44
C PHE A 31 -13.21 -14.85 -1.02
N PHE A 32 -11.94 -14.56 -1.26
CA PHE A 32 -11.40 -14.33 -2.61
C PHE A 32 -11.01 -15.62 -3.33
N ASN A 33 -11.30 -16.80 -2.76
CA ASN A 33 -10.91 -18.10 -3.31
C ASN A 33 -9.38 -18.18 -3.61
N TYR A 34 -8.58 -17.51 -2.77
CA TYR A 34 -7.14 -17.42 -2.97
C TYR A 34 -6.43 -18.77 -2.82
N PRO A 35 -6.77 -19.66 -1.84
CA PRO A 35 -6.10 -20.94 -1.69
C PRO A 35 -6.14 -21.83 -2.94
N ASP A 36 -7.24 -21.78 -3.72
CA ASP A 36 -7.41 -22.62 -4.92
C ASP A 36 -6.65 -22.10 -6.15
N ARG A 37 -6.22 -20.83 -6.13
CA ARG A 37 -5.52 -20.18 -7.25
C ARG A 37 -4.14 -19.67 -6.89
N ALA A 38 -3.75 -19.78 -5.62
CA ALA A 38 -2.45 -19.36 -5.15
C ALA A 38 -1.35 -20.20 -5.82
N TRP A 39 -0.30 -19.52 -6.23
CA TRP A 39 0.93 -20.15 -6.67
C TRP A 39 2.11 -19.56 -5.89
N SER A 40 3.22 -20.27 -5.85
CA SER A 40 4.43 -19.79 -5.19
C SER A 40 5.68 -20.16 -5.99
N ALA A 41 6.73 -19.36 -5.83
CA ALA A 41 8.01 -19.60 -6.46
C ALA A 41 9.16 -19.10 -5.55
N SER A 42 10.40 -19.47 -5.91
CA SER A 42 11.55 -18.86 -5.27
C SER A 42 11.59 -17.35 -5.55
N LEU A 43 12.21 -16.59 -4.67
CA LEU A 43 12.35 -15.14 -4.86
C LEU A 43 13.07 -14.81 -6.17
N ASP A 44 14.08 -15.61 -6.56
CA ASP A 44 14.81 -15.47 -7.82
C ASP A 44 13.84 -15.56 -9.03
N LYS A 45 12.95 -16.57 -9.01
CA LYS A 45 12.00 -16.76 -10.11
C LYS A 45 10.95 -15.65 -10.17
N ILE A 46 10.51 -15.15 -9.01
CA ILE A 46 9.60 -14.00 -8.95
C ILE A 46 10.28 -12.76 -9.57
N VAL A 47 11.54 -12.52 -9.24
CA VAL A 47 12.31 -11.39 -9.77
C VAL A 47 12.54 -11.54 -11.29
N GLU A 48 12.84 -12.75 -11.81
CA GLU A 48 12.90 -12.98 -13.26
C GLU A 48 11.60 -12.56 -13.96
N ILE A 49 10.45 -12.96 -13.43
CA ILE A 49 9.15 -12.58 -13.99
C ILE A 49 8.93 -11.06 -13.92
N MET A 50 9.30 -10.43 -12.81
CA MET A 50 9.22 -8.97 -12.67
C MET A 50 10.13 -8.25 -13.68
N ASP A 51 11.31 -8.81 -13.97
CA ASP A 51 12.24 -8.25 -14.96
C ASP A 51 11.67 -8.37 -16.38
N GLU A 52 11.11 -9.53 -16.74
CA GLU A 52 10.42 -9.74 -18.02
C GLU A 52 9.31 -8.72 -18.28
N HIS A 53 8.65 -8.27 -17.23
CA HIS A 53 7.53 -7.32 -17.29
C HIS A 53 7.90 -5.88 -16.92
N GLU A 54 9.18 -5.58 -16.69
CA GLU A 54 9.68 -4.25 -16.29
C GLU A 54 9.00 -3.69 -15.02
N ILE A 55 8.71 -4.56 -14.04
CA ILE A 55 8.04 -4.19 -12.78
C ILE A 55 9.06 -4.04 -11.66
N THR A 56 8.89 -2.99 -10.87
CA THR A 56 9.56 -2.76 -9.58
C THR A 56 8.52 -2.80 -8.47
N GLY A 57 8.80 -3.46 -7.34
CA GLY A 57 7.85 -3.64 -6.26
C GLY A 57 8.11 -2.74 -5.05
N VAL A 58 7.06 -2.17 -4.49
CA VAL A 58 7.08 -1.55 -3.15
C VAL A 58 6.47 -2.53 -2.16
N ILE A 59 7.26 -2.97 -1.20
CA ILE A 59 6.85 -3.93 -0.17
C ILE A 59 6.49 -3.18 1.09
N THR A 60 5.22 -3.23 1.48
CA THR A 60 4.77 -2.68 2.76
C THR A 60 4.98 -3.72 3.85
N GLY A 61 5.85 -3.42 4.82
CA GLY A 61 5.94 -4.16 6.07
C GLY A 61 4.63 -4.06 6.85
N ARG A 62 4.48 -4.94 7.83
CA ARG A 62 3.31 -4.92 8.73
C ARG A 62 3.76 -5.22 10.15
N ASP A 63 3.20 -4.48 11.10
CA ASP A 63 3.30 -4.74 12.52
C ASP A 63 1.89 -4.71 13.12
N VAL A 64 1.39 -5.87 13.52
CA VAL A 64 0.06 -6.06 14.12
C VAL A 64 0.17 -6.94 15.37
N GLU A 65 1.33 -6.91 16.01
CA GLU A 65 1.61 -7.76 17.17
C GLU A 65 0.65 -7.48 18.32
N THR A 66 0.35 -6.20 18.59
CA THR A 66 -0.55 -5.84 19.69
C THR A 66 -1.98 -6.33 19.49
N THR A 67 -2.48 -6.35 18.26
CA THR A 67 -3.88 -6.66 17.96
C THR A 67 -4.12 -8.12 17.57
N TYR A 68 -3.15 -8.77 16.93
CA TYR A 68 -3.29 -10.12 16.39
C TYR A 68 -2.16 -11.08 16.81
N GLY A 69 -1.18 -10.64 17.62
CA GLY A 69 -0.07 -11.47 18.06
C GLY A 69 0.93 -11.82 16.95
N CYS A 70 0.84 -11.20 15.78
CA CYS A 70 1.74 -11.46 14.67
C CYS A 70 2.97 -10.56 14.74
N PRO A 71 4.19 -11.13 14.71
CA PRO A 71 5.41 -10.33 14.81
C PRO A 71 5.57 -9.37 13.61
N CYS A 72 6.32 -8.29 13.85
CA CYS A 72 6.65 -7.31 12.82
C CYS A 72 7.43 -7.93 11.65
N SER A 73 7.02 -7.64 10.41
CA SER A 73 7.62 -8.20 9.19
C SER A 73 8.74 -7.34 8.57
N ASN A 74 9.13 -6.23 9.19
CA ASN A 74 10.06 -5.26 8.60
C ASN A 74 11.42 -5.87 8.22
N MET A 75 11.99 -6.75 9.06
CA MET A 75 13.27 -7.37 8.76
C MET A 75 13.22 -8.28 7.53
N GLY A 76 12.12 -9.01 7.32
CA GLY A 76 11.93 -9.78 6.08
C GLY A 76 11.90 -8.88 4.82
N VAL A 77 11.30 -7.68 4.92
CA VAL A 77 11.35 -6.69 3.83
C VAL A 77 12.79 -6.21 3.59
N VAL A 78 13.57 -5.94 4.65
CA VAL A 78 14.99 -5.57 4.54
C VAL A 78 15.81 -6.63 3.84
N GLU A 79 15.58 -7.90 4.15
CA GLU A 79 16.28 -9.03 3.51
C GLU A 79 15.99 -9.07 2.01
N MET A 80 14.75 -8.90 1.58
CA MET A 80 14.39 -8.83 0.16
C MET A 80 14.99 -7.63 -0.56
N MET A 81 15.00 -6.44 0.08
CA MET A 81 15.66 -5.25 -0.47
C MET A 81 17.17 -5.43 -0.64
N ARG A 82 17.81 -6.14 0.28
CA ARG A 82 19.27 -6.44 0.20
C ARG A 82 19.60 -7.49 -0.85
N ALA A 83 18.75 -8.51 -0.99
CA ALA A 83 18.92 -9.56 -1.99
C ALA A 83 18.82 -8.99 -3.42
N TYR A 84 17.91 -8.05 -3.62
CA TYR A 84 17.64 -7.45 -4.94
C TYR A 84 17.58 -5.92 -4.87
N PRO A 85 18.73 -5.24 -4.75
CA PRO A 85 18.79 -3.78 -4.74
C PRO A 85 18.15 -3.19 -6.00
N HIS A 86 17.39 -2.11 -5.85
CA HIS A 86 16.63 -1.42 -6.92
C HIS A 86 15.43 -2.20 -7.51
N LYS A 87 15.22 -3.46 -7.13
CA LYS A 87 14.01 -4.22 -7.49
C LYS A 87 12.90 -4.03 -6.47
N PHE A 88 13.27 -3.94 -5.19
CA PHE A 88 12.31 -3.74 -4.11
C PHE A 88 12.63 -2.48 -3.30
N TYR A 89 11.59 -1.72 -3.00
CA TYR A 89 11.60 -0.63 -2.03
C TYR A 89 10.70 -0.99 -0.86
N GLY A 90 11.13 -0.71 0.37
CA GLY A 90 10.38 -1.05 1.59
C GLY A 90 9.68 0.15 2.21
N MET A 91 8.48 -0.10 2.76
CA MET A 91 7.78 0.78 3.69
C MET A 91 7.70 0.08 5.05
N ALA A 92 8.14 0.74 6.12
CA ALA A 92 8.16 0.16 7.47
C ALA A 92 6.74 0.00 8.02
N GLY A 93 6.33 -1.23 8.31
CA GLY A 93 5.07 -1.50 9.00
C GLY A 93 5.15 -1.10 10.47
N LEU A 94 4.16 -0.35 10.97
CA LEU A 94 4.21 0.22 12.32
C LEU A 94 2.90 -0.02 13.07
N ASP A 95 3.04 -0.46 14.33
CA ASP A 95 1.93 -0.61 15.27
C ASP A 95 1.80 0.63 16.15
N PRO A 96 0.71 1.43 16.02
CA PRO A 96 0.53 2.65 16.81
C PRO A 96 0.36 2.41 18.30
N HIS A 97 0.08 1.18 18.71
CA HIS A 97 -0.04 0.82 20.13
C HIS A 97 1.31 0.69 20.84
N LYS A 98 2.40 0.52 20.10
CA LYS A 98 3.77 0.41 20.65
C LYS A 98 4.40 1.76 21.03
N GLY A 99 3.75 2.89 20.70
CA GLY A 99 4.21 4.21 21.10
C GLY A 99 5.62 4.51 20.62
N MET A 100 6.56 4.83 21.53
CA MET A 100 7.93 5.19 21.18
C MET A 100 8.70 4.06 20.46
N GLN A 101 8.40 2.79 20.73
CA GLN A 101 9.03 1.68 20.02
C GLN A 101 8.74 1.74 18.50
N ALA A 102 7.51 2.13 18.09
CA ALA A 102 7.19 2.31 16.69
C ALA A 102 7.97 3.48 16.06
N ILE A 103 8.23 4.54 16.81
CA ILE A 103 9.00 5.70 16.35
C ILE A 103 10.48 5.35 16.17
N ASP A 104 11.06 4.62 17.13
CA ASP A 104 12.44 4.14 17.05
C ASP A 104 12.60 3.14 15.89
N GLU A 105 11.62 2.23 15.70
CA GLU A 105 11.60 1.29 14.59
C GLU A 105 11.55 2.03 13.24
N LEU A 106 10.67 3.03 13.06
CA LEU A 106 10.65 3.83 11.84
C LEU A 106 12.00 4.49 11.57
N SER A 107 12.57 5.13 12.60
CA SER A 107 13.88 5.80 12.48
C SER A 107 14.97 4.82 12.04
N ARG A 108 14.98 3.62 12.63
CA ARG A 108 15.94 2.57 12.31
C ARG A 108 15.74 2.05 10.87
N MET A 109 14.50 1.76 10.48
CA MET A 109 14.21 1.23 9.13
C MET A 109 14.59 2.21 8.04
N VAL A 110 14.38 3.51 8.25
CA VAL A 110 14.73 4.55 7.26
C VAL A 110 16.24 4.82 7.26
N ASN A 111 16.84 5.09 8.42
CA ASN A 111 18.22 5.57 8.48
C ASN A 111 19.27 4.47 8.31
N GLU A 112 19.00 3.25 8.81
CA GLU A 112 19.99 2.15 8.77
C GLU A 112 19.75 1.19 7.59
N PHE A 113 18.48 0.97 7.22
CA PHE A 113 18.11 -0.01 6.20
C PHE A 113 17.60 0.58 4.89
N GLY A 114 17.44 1.92 4.82
CA GLY A 114 17.09 2.62 3.59
C GLY A 114 15.65 2.42 3.11
N MET A 115 14.74 2.06 4.03
CA MET A 115 13.31 2.04 3.70
C MET A 115 12.82 3.43 3.31
N LYS A 116 11.85 3.48 2.41
CA LYS A 116 11.39 4.71 1.77
C LYS A 116 10.24 5.42 2.49
N GLY A 117 9.69 4.81 3.53
CA GLY A 117 8.57 5.38 4.27
C GLY A 117 7.98 4.44 5.31
N ALA A 118 6.81 4.83 5.80
CA ALA A 118 6.01 4.08 6.76
C ALA A 118 4.77 3.44 6.10
N SER A 119 4.24 2.39 6.72
CA SER A 119 2.95 1.79 6.40
C SER A 119 2.17 1.55 7.68
N VAL A 120 0.90 1.99 7.71
CA VAL A 120 -0.02 1.79 8.81
C VAL A 120 -1.34 1.23 8.32
N ASP A 121 -1.92 0.33 9.11
CA ASP A 121 -3.17 -0.36 8.79
C ASP A 121 -4.24 -0.02 9.85
N PRO A 122 -5.01 1.09 9.72
CA PRO A 122 -5.99 1.55 10.71
C PRO A 122 -6.99 0.46 11.12
N TYR A 123 -7.59 -0.25 10.15
CA TYR A 123 -8.55 -1.31 10.42
C TYR A 123 -7.94 -2.53 11.16
N LEU A 124 -6.63 -2.81 10.98
CA LEU A 124 -5.92 -3.84 11.74
C LEU A 124 -5.52 -3.33 13.14
N ALA A 125 -5.17 -2.07 13.25
CA ALA A 125 -4.91 -1.43 14.55
C ALA A 125 -6.20 -1.21 15.35
N LYS A 126 -7.39 -1.38 14.73
CA LYS A 126 -8.72 -1.09 15.33
C LYS A 126 -8.83 0.34 15.83
N LEU A 127 -8.28 1.27 15.07
CA LEU A 127 -8.25 2.71 15.34
C LEU A 127 -8.44 3.46 14.01
N PRO A 128 -9.21 4.56 13.97
CA PRO A 128 -9.29 5.40 12.79
C PRO A 128 -7.94 6.07 12.49
N ALA A 129 -7.69 6.36 11.20
CA ALA A 129 -6.39 6.90 10.75
C ALA A 129 -5.99 8.23 11.44
N ASP A 130 -6.97 9.03 11.84
CA ASP A 130 -6.81 10.29 12.56
C ASP A 130 -6.73 10.13 14.10
N HIS A 131 -6.61 8.88 14.60
CA HIS A 131 -6.48 8.66 16.03
C HIS A 131 -5.11 9.13 16.54
N ARG A 132 -5.09 9.79 17.71
CA ARG A 132 -3.91 10.39 18.35
C ARG A 132 -2.68 9.47 18.45
N LYS A 133 -2.85 8.15 18.47
CA LYS A 133 -1.74 7.19 18.54
C LYS A 133 -0.94 7.11 17.23
N PHE A 134 -1.52 7.46 16.09
CA PHE A 134 -0.81 7.53 14.82
C PHE A 134 -0.02 8.84 14.65
N TYR A 135 -0.43 9.93 15.31
CA TYR A 135 0.16 11.26 15.12
C TYR A 135 1.67 11.31 15.35
N PRO A 136 2.25 10.64 16.38
CA PRO A 136 3.71 10.56 16.52
C PRO A 136 4.42 9.92 15.32
N ILE A 137 3.79 8.90 14.69
CA ILE A 137 4.31 8.27 13.47
C ILE A 137 4.30 9.27 12.33
N TYR A 138 3.19 9.99 12.11
CA TYR A 138 3.06 11.01 11.07
C TYR A 138 4.08 12.14 11.25
N ALA A 139 4.24 12.64 12.48
CA ALA A 139 5.24 13.65 12.81
C ALA A 139 6.67 13.15 12.51
N LYS A 140 6.98 11.89 12.82
CA LYS A 140 8.29 11.29 12.52
C LYS A 140 8.49 11.12 10.99
N CYS A 141 7.46 10.78 10.24
CA CYS A 141 7.53 10.76 8.77
C CYS A 141 7.87 12.15 8.21
N CYS A 142 7.25 13.22 8.73
CA CYS A 142 7.58 14.61 8.37
C CYS A 142 9.04 14.94 8.69
N GLU A 143 9.51 14.61 9.89
CA GLU A 143 10.91 14.82 10.30
C GLU A 143 11.90 14.12 9.38
N LEU A 144 11.63 12.86 9.03
CA LEU A 144 12.45 12.04 8.14
C LEU A 144 12.25 12.35 6.66
N LYS A 145 11.25 13.18 6.31
CA LYS A 145 10.86 13.53 4.93
C LYS A 145 10.51 12.29 4.09
N VAL A 146 9.79 11.35 4.68
CA VAL A 146 9.34 10.13 4.02
C VAL A 146 7.81 10.02 3.99
N PRO A 147 7.22 9.38 2.97
CA PRO A 147 5.77 9.18 2.89
C PRO A 147 5.25 8.18 3.93
N VAL A 148 3.94 8.24 4.15
CA VAL A 148 3.20 7.20 4.85
C VAL A 148 2.15 6.58 3.93
N VAL A 149 2.09 5.24 3.90
CA VAL A 149 0.99 4.48 3.31
C VAL A 149 -0.05 4.21 4.39
N ILE A 150 -1.29 4.64 4.17
CA ILE A 150 -2.41 4.44 5.07
C ILE A 150 -3.41 3.51 4.38
N SER A 151 -3.64 2.31 4.92
CA SER A 151 -4.63 1.39 4.37
C SER A 151 -6.04 1.90 4.62
N THR A 152 -6.81 2.12 3.53
CA THR A 152 -8.16 2.70 3.52
C THR A 152 -9.21 1.76 2.91
N GLY A 153 -8.92 0.47 2.81
CA GLY A 153 -9.87 -0.54 2.34
C GLY A 153 -10.94 -0.89 3.38
N PRO A 154 -12.01 -1.60 2.97
CA PRO A 154 -13.15 -1.92 3.83
C PRO A 154 -12.84 -2.98 4.90
N GLY A 155 -11.64 -3.55 4.94
CA GLY A 155 -11.28 -4.64 5.86
C GLY A 155 -12.13 -5.89 5.61
N THR A 156 -12.36 -6.26 4.35
CA THR A 156 -13.22 -7.38 3.92
C THR A 156 -12.86 -8.66 4.66
N ARG A 157 -13.82 -9.20 5.44
CA ARG A 157 -13.64 -10.43 6.23
C ARG A 157 -12.49 -10.41 7.25
N VAL A 158 -12.01 -9.24 7.64
CA VAL A 158 -10.97 -9.11 8.67
C VAL A 158 -11.65 -9.07 10.05
N PRO A 159 -11.32 -9.98 10.99
CA PRO A 159 -11.98 -10.05 12.28
C PRO A 159 -11.82 -8.76 13.10
N GLY A 160 -12.95 -8.18 13.50
CA GLY A 160 -13.00 -6.95 14.30
C GLY A 160 -12.66 -5.66 13.56
N ALA A 161 -12.49 -5.70 12.23
CA ALA A 161 -12.33 -4.49 11.43
C ALA A 161 -13.64 -3.69 11.39
N ILE A 162 -13.51 -2.37 11.45
CA ILE A 162 -14.60 -1.40 11.31
C ILE A 162 -14.33 -0.59 10.05
N MET A 163 -15.23 -0.65 9.07
CA MET A 163 -15.06 0.04 7.78
C MET A 163 -14.82 1.56 7.95
N GLY A 164 -15.46 2.18 8.93
CA GLY A 164 -15.30 3.60 9.22
C GLY A 164 -13.88 4.00 9.70
N ASP A 165 -13.10 3.07 10.25
CA ASP A 165 -11.73 3.35 10.70
C ASP A 165 -10.78 3.61 9.52
N ALA A 166 -11.10 3.07 8.35
CA ALA A 166 -10.34 3.22 7.11
C ALA A 166 -11.02 4.18 6.11
N SER A 167 -11.96 5.01 6.55
CA SER A 167 -12.65 5.99 5.70
C SER A 167 -11.68 7.04 5.14
N PRO A 168 -11.82 7.46 3.86
CA PRO A 168 -11.04 8.56 3.27
C PRO A 168 -11.16 9.88 4.04
N ALA A 169 -12.30 10.15 4.68
CA ALA A 169 -12.48 11.34 5.52
C ALA A 169 -11.47 11.41 6.68
N ARG A 170 -11.03 10.27 7.21
CA ARG A 170 -10.00 10.21 8.24
C ARG A 170 -8.62 10.61 7.70
N VAL A 171 -8.36 10.29 6.43
CA VAL A 171 -7.12 10.71 5.75
C VAL A 171 -7.15 12.21 5.46
N ASP A 172 -8.31 12.78 5.14
CA ASP A 172 -8.48 14.23 4.96
C ASP A 172 -8.08 15.01 6.24
N GLU A 173 -8.48 14.52 7.42
CA GLU A 173 -8.07 15.08 8.70
C GLU A 173 -6.55 15.03 8.91
N VAL A 174 -5.93 13.87 8.62
CA VAL A 174 -4.47 13.69 8.70
C VAL A 174 -3.74 14.62 7.74
N ALA A 175 -4.19 14.73 6.49
CA ALA A 175 -3.57 15.56 5.47
C ALA A 175 -3.62 17.05 5.82
N ARG A 176 -4.71 17.50 6.44
CA ARG A 176 -4.87 18.87 6.96
C ARG A 176 -3.93 19.14 8.14
N ASP A 177 -3.83 18.21 9.07
CA ASP A 177 -3.03 18.37 10.29
C ASP A 177 -1.52 18.24 10.03
N PHE A 178 -1.14 17.54 8.95
CA PHE A 178 0.24 17.32 8.51
C PHE A 178 0.42 17.71 7.03
N PRO A 179 0.41 19.01 6.68
CA PRO A 179 0.47 19.45 5.28
C PRO A 179 1.78 19.10 4.57
N ASP A 180 2.86 18.88 5.30
CA ASP A 180 4.17 18.49 4.75
C ASP A 180 4.33 16.94 4.61
N LEU A 181 3.36 16.15 5.10
CA LEU A 181 3.39 14.71 5.02
C LEU A 181 2.88 14.23 3.66
N THR A 182 3.68 13.49 2.91
CA THR A 182 3.16 12.76 1.75
C THR A 182 2.38 11.53 2.21
N VAL A 183 1.10 11.48 1.87
CA VAL A 183 0.18 10.40 2.23
C VAL A 183 -0.20 9.61 0.99
N VAL A 184 -0.12 8.28 1.04
CA VAL A 184 -0.65 7.36 0.04
C VAL A 184 -1.82 6.60 0.64
N MET A 185 -3.05 6.89 0.18
CA MET A 185 -4.22 6.06 0.51
C MET A 185 -4.12 4.73 -0.25
N SER A 186 -3.95 3.64 0.48
CA SER A 186 -3.95 2.30 -0.10
C SER A 186 -5.36 1.72 -0.13
N HIS A 187 -5.73 1.02 -1.20
CA HIS A 187 -7.07 0.50 -1.52
C HIS A 187 -8.12 1.57 -1.84
N GLY A 188 -7.68 2.81 -2.11
CA GLY A 188 -8.51 3.88 -2.66
C GLY A 188 -9.72 4.30 -1.83
N GLY A 189 -9.77 3.94 -0.54
CA GLY A 189 -10.94 4.21 0.30
C GLY A 189 -12.21 3.49 -0.14
N TYR A 190 -12.11 2.42 -0.96
CA TYR A 190 -13.29 1.69 -1.39
C TYR A 190 -14.15 1.24 -0.20
N PRO A 191 -15.50 1.40 -0.21
CA PRO A 191 -16.36 1.76 -1.35
C PRO A 191 -16.60 3.27 -1.56
N TYR A 192 -15.93 4.16 -0.84
CA TYR A 192 -16.14 5.61 -0.86
C TYR A 192 -15.38 6.29 -2.01
N VAL A 193 -15.58 5.83 -3.25
CA VAL A 193 -14.81 6.24 -4.43
C VAL A 193 -14.80 7.75 -4.65
N GLN A 194 -15.98 8.38 -4.62
CA GLN A 194 -16.09 9.83 -4.85
C GLN A 194 -15.43 10.64 -3.73
N GLU A 195 -15.59 10.22 -2.49
CA GLU A 195 -14.97 10.84 -1.33
C GLU A 195 -13.44 10.74 -1.40
N ALA A 196 -12.90 9.55 -1.71
CA ALA A 196 -11.46 9.34 -1.87
C ALA A 196 -10.86 10.19 -2.99
N CYS A 197 -11.51 10.27 -4.14
CA CYS A 197 -11.09 11.14 -5.24
C CYS A 197 -11.07 12.61 -4.82
N MET A 198 -12.09 13.05 -4.06
CA MET A 198 -12.16 14.41 -3.58
C MET A 198 -11.10 14.72 -2.51
N VAL A 199 -10.76 13.77 -1.64
CA VAL A 199 -9.65 13.90 -0.68
C VAL A 199 -8.32 14.09 -1.40
N CYS A 200 -8.05 13.31 -2.47
CA CYS A 200 -6.86 13.52 -3.31
C CYS A 200 -6.88 14.86 -4.05
N HIS A 201 -8.03 15.31 -4.54
CA HIS A 201 -8.16 16.55 -5.27
C HIS A 201 -7.89 17.77 -4.40
N ARG A 202 -8.45 17.82 -3.18
CA ARG A 202 -8.33 18.98 -2.29
C ARG A 202 -7.02 19.06 -1.51
N ASN A 203 -6.30 17.93 -1.35
CA ASN A 203 -5.06 17.87 -0.58
C ASN A 203 -3.86 17.63 -1.50
N ALA A 204 -2.98 18.63 -1.62
CA ALA A 204 -1.80 18.55 -2.49
C ALA A 204 -0.85 17.40 -2.13
N ASN A 205 -0.83 16.99 -0.86
CA ASN A 205 0.03 15.97 -0.28
C ASN A 205 -0.55 14.55 -0.27
N VAL A 206 -1.77 14.32 -0.80
CA VAL A 206 -2.42 13.00 -0.83
C VAL A 206 -2.37 12.39 -2.22
N TYR A 207 -2.00 11.11 -2.27
CA TYR A 207 -1.98 10.21 -3.42
C TYR A 207 -2.80 8.97 -3.12
N MET A 208 -3.11 8.14 -4.12
CA MET A 208 -3.97 6.98 -3.94
C MET A 208 -3.64 5.85 -4.90
N GLU A 209 -3.66 4.61 -4.40
CA GLU A 209 -3.78 3.38 -5.18
C GLU A 209 -5.06 2.64 -4.77
N TRP A 210 -5.71 1.93 -5.70
CA TRP A 210 -6.99 1.24 -5.42
C TRP A 210 -6.95 -0.25 -5.76
N SER A 211 -5.81 -0.88 -5.53
CA SER A 211 -5.61 -2.31 -5.73
C SER A 211 -6.71 -3.16 -5.10
N GLU A 212 -7.00 -4.29 -5.71
CA GLU A 212 -8.09 -5.24 -5.43
C GLU A 212 -9.46 -4.80 -5.98
N TYR A 213 -9.70 -3.49 -6.14
CA TYR A 213 -11.03 -2.95 -6.44
C TYR A 213 -11.17 -2.40 -7.86
N GLU A 214 -10.19 -2.60 -8.75
CA GLU A 214 -10.14 -1.97 -10.08
C GLU A 214 -11.36 -2.27 -10.94
N THR A 215 -11.94 -3.47 -10.79
CA THR A 215 -13.11 -3.91 -11.56
C THR A 215 -14.39 -4.03 -10.74
N TRP A 216 -14.37 -3.53 -9.51
CA TRP A 216 -15.54 -3.58 -8.62
C TRP A 216 -16.56 -2.50 -9.00
N PRO A 217 -17.84 -2.63 -8.56
CA PRO A 217 -18.86 -1.64 -8.83
C PRO A 217 -18.42 -0.22 -8.49
N PHE A 218 -18.65 0.73 -9.41
CA PHE A 218 -18.31 2.16 -9.27
C PHE A 218 -16.81 2.50 -9.27
N ALA A 219 -15.92 1.53 -9.45
CA ALA A 219 -14.46 1.77 -9.50
C ALA A 219 -14.03 2.55 -10.76
N ASP A 220 -14.84 2.59 -11.82
CA ASP A 220 -14.65 3.47 -12.98
C ASP A 220 -14.53 4.96 -12.59
N GLY A 221 -15.08 5.33 -11.44
CA GLY A 221 -14.94 6.67 -10.86
C GLY A 221 -13.49 7.08 -10.61
N TYR A 222 -12.59 6.16 -10.26
CA TYR A 222 -11.15 6.46 -10.10
C TYR A 222 -10.52 6.85 -11.44
N VAL A 223 -10.80 6.08 -12.49
CA VAL A 223 -10.27 6.34 -13.84
C VAL A 223 -10.77 7.68 -14.37
N LYS A 224 -12.06 7.95 -14.21
CA LYS A 224 -12.66 9.23 -14.60
C LYS A 224 -12.04 10.39 -13.85
N ALA A 225 -11.89 10.28 -12.53
CA ALA A 225 -11.24 11.32 -11.72
C ALA A 225 -9.76 11.48 -12.12
N GLY A 226 -9.03 10.39 -12.38
CA GLY A 226 -7.65 10.44 -12.88
C GLY A 226 -7.52 11.21 -14.17
N ASN A 227 -8.43 11.00 -15.11
CA ASN A 227 -8.41 11.71 -16.39
C ASN A 227 -8.78 13.19 -16.29
N GLU A 228 -9.64 13.59 -15.35
CA GLU A 228 -10.27 14.90 -15.33
C GLU A 228 -9.78 15.82 -14.18
N LEU A 229 -9.49 15.24 -12.99
CA LEU A 229 -9.29 16.01 -11.75
C LEU A 229 -7.93 15.79 -11.07
N ILE A 230 -7.42 14.56 -11.10
CA ILE A 230 -6.25 14.12 -10.31
C ILE A 230 -5.22 13.33 -11.13
N PRO A 231 -4.78 13.83 -12.31
CA PRO A 231 -3.94 13.07 -13.25
C PRO A 231 -2.55 12.71 -12.71
N ASP A 232 -2.11 13.37 -11.65
CA ASP A 232 -0.81 13.22 -11.00
C ASP A 232 -0.89 12.60 -9.59
N LYS A 233 -2.05 12.03 -9.21
CA LYS A 233 -2.30 11.52 -7.85
C LYS A 233 -2.51 10.02 -7.77
N LEU A 234 -2.89 9.38 -8.87
CA LEU A 234 -3.13 7.95 -8.88
C LEU A 234 -1.84 7.17 -9.10
N ILE A 235 -1.73 6.01 -8.43
CA ILE A 235 -0.55 5.15 -8.43
C ILE A 235 -1.00 3.73 -8.76
N PHE A 236 -0.20 3.02 -9.54
CA PHE A 236 -0.40 1.60 -9.80
C PHE A 236 -0.08 0.75 -8.57
N ALA A 237 -0.95 -0.19 -8.28
CA ALA A 237 -0.73 -1.25 -7.31
C ALA A 237 -1.56 -2.48 -7.68
N SER A 238 -1.06 -3.68 -7.40
CA SER A 238 -1.71 -4.93 -7.77
C SER A 238 -2.36 -5.67 -6.60
N ALA A 239 -1.91 -5.39 -5.37
CA ALA A 239 -2.13 -6.24 -4.22
C ALA A 239 -1.59 -7.68 -4.41
N HIS A 240 -0.49 -7.84 -5.18
CA HIS A 240 0.19 -9.12 -5.28
C HIS A 240 0.49 -9.69 -3.87
N PRO A 241 0.22 -10.95 -3.57
CA PRO A 241 -0.04 -12.06 -4.48
C PRO A 241 -1.52 -12.41 -4.71
N PHE A 242 -2.49 -11.61 -4.27
CA PHE A 242 -3.91 -11.87 -4.57
C PHE A 242 -4.19 -11.80 -6.08
N TYR A 243 -3.49 -10.93 -6.77
CA TYR A 243 -3.51 -10.79 -8.22
C TYR A 243 -2.08 -10.65 -8.73
N ASP A 244 -1.78 -11.23 -9.90
CA ASP A 244 -0.48 -11.09 -10.51
C ASP A 244 -0.23 -9.65 -10.97
N SER A 245 0.91 -9.09 -10.54
CA SER A 245 1.28 -7.69 -10.78
C SER A 245 1.30 -7.35 -12.28
N TRP A 246 1.87 -8.24 -13.10
CA TRP A 246 1.94 -8.06 -14.57
C TRP A 246 0.57 -8.16 -15.26
N GLU A 247 -0.34 -9.00 -14.77
CA GLU A 247 -1.70 -9.05 -15.30
C GLU A 247 -2.49 -7.80 -14.90
N ARG A 248 -2.26 -7.29 -13.69
CA ARG A 248 -2.85 -6.02 -13.27
C ARG A 248 -2.30 -4.84 -14.07
N ALA A 249 -0.99 -4.76 -14.34
CA ALA A 249 -0.44 -3.71 -15.19
C ALA A 249 -1.10 -3.69 -16.57
N LYS A 250 -1.31 -4.87 -17.21
CA LYS A 250 -2.05 -4.98 -18.46
C LYS A 250 -3.52 -4.56 -18.32
N LEU A 251 -4.17 -4.88 -17.18
CA LEU A 251 -5.54 -4.44 -16.93
C LEU A 251 -5.63 -2.91 -16.96
N TYR A 252 -4.67 -2.21 -16.31
CA TYR A 252 -4.65 -0.74 -16.28
C TYR A 252 -4.61 -0.12 -17.68
N GLU A 253 -3.94 -0.77 -18.65
CA GLU A 253 -3.92 -0.34 -20.05
C GLU A 253 -5.32 -0.36 -20.70
N THR A 254 -6.26 -1.12 -20.14
CA THR A 254 -7.62 -1.30 -20.68
C THR A 254 -8.70 -0.51 -19.92
N LEU A 255 -8.36 0.11 -18.78
CA LEU A 255 -9.33 0.81 -17.93
C LEU A 255 -9.84 2.13 -18.52
N GLY A 256 -9.22 2.65 -19.57
CA GLY A 256 -9.65 3.87 -20.25
C GLY A 256 -8.95 5.14 -19.78
N PHE A 257 -7.76 5.03 -19.21
CA PHE A 257 -6.91 6.19 -18.96
C PHE A 257 -6.44 6.85 -20.25
N ARG A 258 -6.31 8.18 -20.22
CA ARG A 258 -5.55 8.90 -21.26
C ARG A 258 -4.09 8.43 -21.22
N PRO A 259 -3.37 8.38 -22.36
CA PRO A 259 -1.98 7.85 -22.40
C PRO A 259 -1.02 8.57 -21.44
N ASP A 260 -1.12 9.91 -21.32
CA ASP A 260 -0.31 10.72 -20.41
C ASP A 260 -0.60 10.43 -18.93
N VAL A 261 -1.86 10.17 -18.59
CA VAL A 261 -2.29 9.79 -17.23
C VAL A 261 -1.86 8.35 -16.92
N LEU A 262 -1.99 7.43 -17.86
CA LEU A 262 -1.59 6.03 -17.67
C LEU A 262 -0.09 5.92 -17.33
N GLU A 263 0.77 6.65 -18.01
CA GLU A 263 2.21 6.69 -17.71
C GLU A 263 2.48 7.20 -16.29
N ASN A 264 1.76 8.26 -15.89
CA ASN A 264 1.84 8.79 -14.53
C ASN A 264 1.40 7.75 -13.49
N VAL A 265 0.28 7.07 -13.73
CA VAL A 265 -0.26 6.02 -12.84
C VAL A 265 0.70 4.86 -12.72
N LEU A 266 1.19 4.32 -13.83
CA LEU A 266 2.04 3.14 -13.82
C LEU A 266 3.44 3.41 -13.23
N TYR A 267 3.99 4.61 -13.42
CA TYR A 267 5.37 4.86 -13.04
C TYR A 267 5.66 6.22 -12.39
N ASN A 268 5.35 7.33 -13.06
CA ASN A 268 5.91 8.64 -12.71
C ASN A 268 5.50 9.13 -11.31
N ASN A 269 4.25 8.91 -10.90
CA ASN A 269 3.75 9.33 -9.59
C ASN A 269 4.42 8.55 -8.47
N ALA A 270 4.56 7.24 -8.61
CA ALA A 270 5.26 6.39 -7.64
C ALA A 270 6.76 6.73 -7.56
N ALA A 271 7.42 6.95 -8.70
CA ALA A 271 8.83 7.32 -8.76
C ALA A 271 9.12 8.64 -8.03
N ARG A 272 8.22 9.62 -8.19
CA ARG A 272 8.29 10.92 -7.50
C ARG A 272 8.16 10.75 -5.98
N ILE A 273 7.20 9.95 -5.51
CA ILE A 273 6.99 9.69 -4.08
C ILE A 273 8.20 8.97 -3.46
N LEU A 274 8.81 8.03 -4.20
CA LEU A 274 9.98 7.27 -3.75
C LEU A 274 11.30 8.05 -3.85
N GLY A 275 11.30 9.21 -4.52
CA GLY A 275 12.50 9.99 -4.77
C GLY A 275 13.50 9.29 -5.70
N ILE A 276 13.00 8.59 -6.74
CA ILE A 276 13.79 7.83 -7.73
C ILE A 276 13.50 8.29 -9.18
N ALA A 277 12.80 9.41 -9.32
CA ALA A 277 12.47 10.03 -10.60
C ALA A 277 13.69 10.68 -11.28
#